data_b369b52c3e9e3a70ba829adf08dde8fb
#
_entry.id   b369b52c3e9e3a70ba829adf08dde8fb
#
_cell.length_a   1.000
_cell.length_b   1.000
_cell.length_c   1.000
_cell.angle_alpha   90.00
_cell.angle_beta   90.00
_cell.angle_gamma   90.00
#
_symmetry.space_group_name_H-M   'P 1'
#
loop_
_entity.id
_entity.type
_entity.pdbx_description
1 polymer ?
#
loop_
_entity_poly.entity_id
_entity_poly.type
_entity_poly.pdbx_seq_one_letter_code
_entity_poly.pdbx_strand_id
1 'polypeptide(L)'
;MKKSWWKVPVYCMAASWVCFQMEVHFLGKWTIVTLPDGSISSDNTRWVILSAVLFLAVVCIGGFFFFRSMTRKEIFFSSSALVALNIVLGIFTYLTQRTFTSFTMFWIELSEWGSVFSQIAFYLGLNEWLSAAIAWVLPPYIFLLFGKKDIPTD
;
A
#
# COMPACT_ATOMS: atom_id res chain seq x y z
N MET A 1 24.37 -13.63 -0.18
CA MET A 1 22.99 -13.12 -0.25
C MET A 1 22.66 -12.79 -1.70
N LYS A 2 21.68 -13.46 -2.32
CA LYS A 2 21.19 -13.09 -3.66
C LYS A 2 20.63 -11.67 -3.59
N LYS A 3 20.93 -10.83 -4.61
CA LYS A 3 20.42 -9.45 -4.73
C LYS A 3 18.89 -9.42 -4.93
N SER A 4 18.10 -9.76 -3.90
CA SER A 4 16.62 -9.78 -3.99
C SER A 4 15.94 -8.70 -3.13
N TRP A 5 16.73 -7.85 -2.46
CA TRP A 5 16.23 -6.81 -1.56
C TRP A 5 15.33 -5.76 -2.24
N TRP A 6 15.44 -5.58 -3.55
CA TRP A 6 14.66 -4.61 -4.33
C TRP A 6 13.31 -5.16 -4.83
N LYS A 7 13.09 -6.49 -4.75
CA LYS A 7 11.90 -7.11 -5.36
C LYS A 7 10.59 -6.66 -4.73
N VAL A 8 10.49 -6.63 -3.41
CA VAL A 8 9.27 -6.16 -2.72
C VAL A 8 9.05 -4.67 -2.99
N PRO A 9 10.03 -3.76 -2.83
CA PRO A 9 9.86 -2.35 -3.16
C PRO A 9 9.35 -2.14 -4.60
N VAL A 10 10.01 -2.72 -5.60
CA VAL A 10 9.63 -2.53 -7.00
C VAL A 10 8.24 -3.09 -7.28
N TYR A 11 7.92 -4.27 -6.74
CA TYR A 11 6.59 -4.84 -6.89
C TYR A 11 5.52 -3.94 -6.27
N CYS A 12 5.71 -3.48 -5.03
CA CYS A 12 4.75 -2.63 -4.33
C CYS A 12 4.54 -1.28 -5.03
N MET A 13 5.63 -0.68 -5.55
CA MET A 13 5.54 0.56 -6.32
C MET A 13 4.75 0.36 -7.62
N ALA A 14 5.03 -0.70 -8.36
CA ALA A 14 4.28 -1.03 -9.57
C ALA A 14 2.81 -1.34 -9.27
N ALA A 15 2.54 -2.09 -8.20
CA ALA A 15 1.18 -2.41 -7.76
C ALA A 15 0.42 -1.16 -7.34
N SER A 16 1.06 -0.23 -6.61
CA SER A 16 0.45 1.05 -6.23
C SER A 16 0.04 1.87 -7.44
N TRP A 17 0.93 1.99 -8.41
CA TRP A 17 0.62 2.72 -9.64
C TRP A 17 -0.58 2.09 -10.37
N VAL A 18 -0.64 0.76 -10.46
CA VAL A 18 -1.78 0.05 -11.07
C VAL A 18 -3.06 0.28 -10.25
N CYS A 19 -3.00 0.16 -8.91
CA CYS A 19 -4.16 0.41 -8.04
C CYS A 19 -4.68 1.84 -8.22
N PHE A 20 -3.80 2.84 -8.20
CA PHE A 20 -4.16 4.23 -8.43
C PHE A 20 -4.85 4.43 -9.79
N GLN A 21 -4.32 3.87 -10.88
CA GLN A 21 -4.97 3.95 -12.19
C GLN A 21 -6.34 3.27 -12.20
N MET A 22 -6.47 2.12 -11.55
CA MET A 22 -7.75 1.42 -11.43
C MET A 22 -8.77 2.24 -10.64
N GLU A 23 -8.36 2.86 -9.53
CA GLU A 23 -9.23 3.69 -8.70
C GLU A 23 -9.69 4.94 -9.46
N VAL A 24 -8.78 5.67 -10.09
CA VAL A 24 -9.12 6.91 -10.79
C VAL A 24 -9.99 6.67 -12.04
N HIS A 25 -9.66 5.68 -12.85
CA HIS A 25 -10.30 5.52 -14.16
C HIS A 25 -11.51 4.60 -14.14
N PHE A 26 -11.56 3.61 -13.25
CA PHE A 26 -12.61 2.60 -13.24
C PHE A 26 -13.44 2.61 -11.96
N LEU A 27 -12.82 2.52 -10.80
CA LEU A 27 -13.53 2.27 -9.55
C LEU A 27 -14.13 3.55 -8.94
N GLY A 28 -13.49 4.71 -9.12
CA GLY A 28 -13.99 5.98 -8.61
C GLY A 28 -15.42 6.29 -9.05
N LYS A 29 -15.79 5.88 -10.27
CA LYS A 29 -17.16 6.04 -10.79
C LYS A 29 -18.20 5.23 -10.01
N TRP A 30 -17.81 4.11 -9.40
CA TRP A 30 -18.72 3.22 -8.66
C TRP A 30 -18.92 3.66 -7.21
N THR A 31 -18.04 4.51 -6.72
CA THR A 31 -18.13 5.07 -5.37
C THR A 31 -18.89 6.39 -5.32
N ILE A 32 -19.10 7.03 -6.47
CA ILE A 32 -19.84 8.28 -6.57
C ILE A 32 -21.33 8.01 -6.38
N VAL A 33 -21.94 8.74 -5.45
CA VAL A 33 -23.38 8.74 -5.18
C VAL A 33 -23.93 10.15 -5.24
N THR A 34 -25.13 10.29 -5.81
CA THR A 34 -25.85 11.57 -5.80
C THR A 34 -26.78 11.60 -4.60
N LEU A 35 -26.61 12.59 -3.73
CA LEU A 35 -27.45 12.81 -2.58
C LEU A 35 -28.82 13.38 -2.96
N PRO A 36 -29.83 13.32 -2.06
CA PRO A 36 -31.19 13.83 -2.34
C PRO A 36 -31.24 15.35 -2.66
N ASP A 37 -30.24 16.11 -2.23
CA ASP A 37 -30.09 17.55 -2.50
C ASP A 37 -29.43 17.83 -3.87
N GLY A 38 -29.10 16.79 -4.65
CA GLY A 38 -28.41 16.88 -5.93
C GLY A 38 -26.88 17.03 -5.83
N SER A 39 -26.32 17.08 -4.63
CA SER A 39 -24.87 17.12 -4.44
C SER A 39 -24.24 15.73 -4.71
N ILE A 40 -22.97 15.74 -5.11
CA ILE A 40 -22.19 14.54 -5.39
C ILE A 40 -21.34 14.22 -4.15
N SER A 41 -21.40 12.99 -3.68
CA SER A 41 -20.62 12.49 -2.56
C SER A 41 -19.96 11.16 -2.91
N SER A 42 -19.04 10.70 -2.07
CA SER A 42 -18.43 9.37 -2.20
C SER A 42 -19.00 8.42 -1.14
N ASP A 43 -19.34 7.20 -1.55
CA ASP A 43 -19.73 6.13 -0.65
C ASP A 43 -18.47 5.47 -0.05
N ASN A 44 -18.13 5.87 1.17
CA ASN A 44 -16.94 5.36 1.86
C ASN A 44 -16.95 3.83 2.03
N THR A 45 -18.12 3.23 2.22
CA THR A 45 -18.23 1.76 2.39
C THR A 45 -17.83 1.05 1.10
N ARG A 46 -18.34 1.51 -0.03
CA ARG A 46 -17.95 0.97 -1.36
C ARG A 46 -16.47 1.19 -1.62
N TRP A 47 -15.94 2.35 -1.26
CA TRP A 47 -14.53 2.66 -1.41
C TRP A 47 -13.64 1.67 -0.64
N VAL A 48 -13.93 1.44 0.65
CA VAL A 48 -13.18 0.48 1.49
C VAL A 48 -13.26 -0.94 0.93
N ILE A 49 -14.44 -1.39 0.47
CA ILE A 49 -14.60 -2.72 -0.11
C ILE A 49 -13.76 -2.87 -1.38
N LEU A 50 -13.79 -1.89 -2.29
CA LEU A 50 -13.04 -1.93 -3.52
C LEU A 50 -11.54 -1.91 -3.28
N SER A 51 -11.05 -1.05 -2.38
CA SER A 51 -9.65 -1.00 -1.98
C SER A 51 -9.20 -2.33 -1.32
N ALA A 52 -10.07 -2.97 -0.54
CA ALA A 52 -9.78 -4.28 0.04
C ALA A 52 -9.66 -5.38 -1.03
N VAL A 53 -10.53 -5.37 -2.04
CA VAL A 53 -10.45 -6.32 -3.17
C VAL A 53 -9.17 -6.10 -3.97
N LEU A 54 -8.80 -4.86 -4.28
CA LEU A 54 -7.54 -4.54 -4.95
C LEU A 54 -6.34 -4.99 -4.14
N PHE A 55 -6.34 -4.69 -2.84
CA PHE A 55 -5.28 -5.12 -1.93
C PHE A 55 -5.11 -6.65 -1.92
N LEU A 56 -6.20 -7.40 -1.81
CA LEU A 56 -6.16 -8.87 -1.84
C LEU A 56 -5.62 -9.38 -3.19
N ALA A 57 -6.02 -8.78 -4.31
CA ALA A 57 -5.51 -9.14 -5.62
C ALA A 57 -3.98 -8.91 -5.70
N VAL A 58 -3.49 -7.76 -5.23
CA VAL A 58 -2.05 -7.45 -5.17
C VAL A 58 -1.32 -8.46 -4.30
N VAL A 59 -1.84 -8.76 -3.10
CA VAL A 59 -1.22 -9.73 -2.18
C VAL A 59 -1.17 -11.13 -2.80
N CYS A 60 -2.25 -11.59 -3.42
CA CYS A 60 -2.28 -12.91 -4.07
C CYS A 60 -1.32 -12.97 -5.26
N ILE A 61 -1.36 -11.98 -6.16
CA ILE A 61 -0.46 -11.95 -7.32
C ILE A 61 1.00 -11.90 -6.87
N GLY A 62 1.35 -10.99 -5.95
CA GLY A 62 2.70 -10.86 -5.41
C GLY A 62 3.17 -12.12 -4.71
N GLY A 63 2.33 -12.63 -3.81
CA GLY A 63 2.65 -13.82 -3.01
C GLY A 63 2.89 -15.07 -3.85
N PHE A 64 1.97 -15.41 -4.74
CA PHE A 64 2.04 -16.65 -5.51
C PHE A 64 3.02 -16.59 -6.67
N PHE A 65 3.14 -15.48 -7.38
CA PHE A 65 3.96 -15.41 -8.59
C PHE A 65 5.36 -14.86 -8.34
N PHE A 66 5.52 -13.89 -7.43
CA PHE A 66 6.80 -13.20 -7.26
C PHE A 66 7.56 -13.63 -6.01
N PHE A 67 6.89 -13.84 -4.87
CA PHE A 67 7.56 -14.03 -3.58
C PHE A 67 7.64 -15.46 -3.10
N ARG A 68 6.87 -16.38 -3.66
CA ARG A 68 6.91 -17.82 -3.29
C ARG A 68 8.29 -18.45 -3.44
N SER A 69 9.14 -17.93 -4.32
CA SER A 69 10.51 -18.45 -4.51
C SER A 69 11.51 -17.88 -3.50
N MET A 70 11.17 -16.82 -2.77
CA MET A 70 12.04 -16.17 -1.79
C MET A 70 11.92 -16.82 -0.42
N THR A 71 12.99 -16.71 0.37
CA THR A 71 12.94 -17.09 1.79
C THR A 71 12.24 -16.01 2.61
N ARG A 72 11.73 -16.38 3.79
CA ARG A 72 11.11 -15.39 4.69
C ARG A 72 12.07 -14.29 5.10
N LYS A 73 13.35 -14.60 5.31
CA LYS A 73 14.38 -13.62 5.61
C LYS A 73 14.58 -12.63 4.47
N GLU A 74 14.65 -13.11 3.22
CA GLU A 74 14.79 -12.24 2.05
C GLU A 74 13.59 -11.30 1.92
N ILE A 75 12.36 -11.81 2.12
CA ILE A 75 11.16 -10.98 2.08
C ILE A 75 11.19 -9.95 3.22
N PHE A 76 11.55 -10.37 4.44
CA PHE A 76 11.64 -9.47 5.59
C PHE A 76 12.59 -8.31 5.33
N PHE A 77 13.81 -8.57 4.89
CA PHE A 77 14.78 -7.52 4.57
C PHE A 77 14.30 -6.62 3.42
N SER A 78 13.70 -7.21 2.38
CA SER A 78 13.16 -6.46 1.25
C SER A 78 11.99 -5.56 1.66
N SER A 79 11.07 -6.06 2.49
CA SER A 79 9.96 -5.28 3.05
C SER A 79 10.47 -4.17 3.98
N SER A 80 11.46 -4.47 4.82
CA SER A 80 12.06 -3.47 5.71
C SER A 80 12.73 -2.34 4.95
N ALA A 81 13.34 -2.63 3.79
CA ALA A 81 13.89 -1.59 2.91
C ALA A 81 12.79 -0.65 2.38
N LEU A 82 11.63 -1.20 1.98
CA LEU A 82 10.48 -0.39 1.56
C LEU A 82 9.93 0.44 2.72
N VAL A 83 9.76 -0.18 3.90
CA VAL A 83 9.27 0.53 5.10
C VAL A 83 10.22 1.66 5.50
N ALA A 84 11.53 1.43 5.47
CA ALA A 84 12.50 2.49 5.74
C ALA A 84 12.39 3.65 4.75
N LEU A 85 12.23 3.34 3.46
CA LEU A 85 11.98 4.34 2.43
C LEU A 85 10.68 5.12 2.72
N ASN A 86 9.59 4.43 3.05
CA ASN A 86 8.31 5.04 3.39
C ASN A 86 8.43 5.98 4.59
N ILE A 87 9.14 5.57 5.63
CA ILE A 87 9.35 6.40 6.83
C ILE A 87 10.15 7.66 6.49
N VAL A 88 11.26 7.53 5.75
CA VAL A 88 12.09 8.67 5.36
C VAL A 88 11.27 9.68 4.55
N LEU A 89 10.49 9.20 3.59
CA LEU A 89 9.67 10.06 2.74
C LEU A 89 8.48 10.65 3.50
N GLY A 90 7.90 9.89 4.44
CA GLY A 90 6.87 10.39 5.35
C GLY A 90 7.39 11.53 6.25
N ILE A 91 8.58 11.38 6.82
CA ILE A 91 9.23 12.44 7.60
C ILE A 91 9.51 13.66 6.71
N PHE A 92 10.04 13.44 5.50
CA PHE A 92 10.28 14.53 4.55
C PHE A 92 8.98 15.27 4.21
N THR A 93 7.90 14.55 3.92
CA THR A 93 6.58 15.12 3.67
C THR A 93 6.08 15.92 4.86
N TYR A 94 6.22 15.39 6.08
CA TYR A 94 5.86 16.09 7.31
C TYR A 94 6.62 17.41 7.50
N LEU A 95 7.92 17.41 7.27
CA LEU A 95 8.76 18.60 7.41
C LEU A 95 8.50 19.65 6.33
N THR A 96 8.07 19.21 5.13
CA THR A 96 7.83 20.10 3.98
C THR A 96 6.36 20.47 3.78
N GLN A 97 5.51 20.25 4.78
CA GLN A 97 4.04 20.40 4.73
C GLN A 97 3.50 21.72 4.13
N ARG A 98 4.32 22.74 3.98
CA ARG A 98 3.92 24.03 3.39
C ARG A 98 3.98 24.07 1.86
N THR A 99 4.55 23.06 1.22
CA THR A 99 4.67 22.97 -0.23
C THR A 99 4.11 21.64 -0.73
N PHE A 100 2.86 21.67 -1.20
CA PHE A 100 2.27 20.59 -1.98
C PHE A 100 3.07 20.50 -3.29
N THR A 101 4.09 19.66 -3.31
CA THR A 101 4.93 19.47 -4.49
C THR A 101 4.43 18.28 -5.29
N SER A 102 4.66 18.28 -6.60
CA SER A 102 4.39 17.11 -7.47
C SER A 102 5.06 15.83 -6.94
N PHE A 103 6.15 15.96 -6.19
CA PHE A 103 6.84 14.85 -5.53
C PHE A 103 6.00 14.23 -4.40
N THR A 104 5.33 15.04 -3.60
CA THR A 104 4.46 14.56 -2.51
C THR A 104 3.27 13.77 -3.07
N MET A 105 2.67 14.26 -4.16
CA MET A 105 1.60 13.56 -4.86
C MET A 105 2.07 12.23 -5.43
N PHE A 106 3.18 12.23 -6.16
CA PHE A 106 3.77 11.01 -6.70
C PHE A 106 4.06 9.97 -5.61
N TRP A 107 4.49 10.42 -4.43
CA TRP A 107 4.74 9.56 -3.29
C TRP A 107 3.46 8.93 -2.73
N ILE A 108 2.39 9.69 -2.57
CA ILE A 108 1.09 9.19 -2.13
C ILE A 108 0.61 8.10 -3.10
N GLU A 109 0.70 8.35 -4.41
CA GLU A 109 0.35 7.38 -5.45
C GLU A 109 1.16 6.08 -5.36
N LEU A 110 2.45 6.14 -4.97
CA LEU A 110 3.31 4.96 -4.83
C LEU A 110 3.03 4.11 -3.59
N SER A 111 2.22 4.58 -2.65
CA SER A 111 1.81 3.84 -1.44
C SER A 111 0.35 3.38 -1.47
N GLU A 112 -0.36 3.61 -2.58
CA GLU A 112 -1.81 3.40 -2.69
C GLU A 112 -2.26 1.95 -2.48
N TRP A 113 -1.46 0.96 -2.88
CA TRP A 113 -1.83 -0.45 -2.73
C TRP A 113 -2.17 -0.88 -1.29
N GLY A 114 -1.64 -0.16 -0.30
CA GLY A 114 -1.90 -0.37 1.13
C GLY A 114 -2.94 0.55 1.75
N SER A 115 -3.58 1.41 0.95
CA SER A 115 -4.52 2.46 1.41
C SER A 115 -5.68 1.92 2.24
N VAL A 116 -6.12 0.68 1.99
CA VAL A 116 -7.17 0.03 2.78
C VAL A 116 -6.85 0.01 4.28
N PHE A 117 -5.59 -0.12 4.66
CA PHE A 117 -5.18 -0.10 6.07
C PHE A 117 -5.37 1.28 6.71
N SER A 118 -5.05 2.35 5.98
CA SER A 118 -5.28 3.72 6.46
C SER A 118 -6.77 4.01 6.58
N GLN A 119 -7.58 3.56 5.63
CA GLN A 119 -9.02 3.73 5.64
C GLN A 119 -9.66 3.02 6.84
N ILE A 120 -9.30 1.76 7.09
CA ILE A 120 -9.80 1.00 8.26
C ILE A 120 -9.34 1.66 9.55
N ALA A 121 -8.07 2.05 9.66
CA ALA A 121 -7.52 2.70 10.85
C ALA A 121 -8.21 4.04 11.14
N PHE A 122 -8.47 4.83 10.11
CA PHE A 122 -9.22 6.08 10.21
C PHE A 122 -10.67 5.82 10.66
N TYR A 123 -11.33 4.80 10.10
CA TYR A 123 -12.68 4.42 10.50
C TYR A 123 -12.75 3.98 11.96
N LEU A 124 -11.68 3.39 12.50
CA LEU A 124 -11.55 3.04 13.92
C LEU A 124 -11.21 4.26 14.81
N GLY A 125 -11.19 5.46 14.28
CA GLY A 125 -10.98 6.71 15.02
C GLY A 125 -9.51 7.08 15.25
N LEU A 126 -8.57 6.46 14.53
CA LEU A 126 -7.17 6.86 14.58
C LEU A 126 -6.97 8.16 13.79
N ASN A 127 -6.00 8.97 14.22
CA ASN A 127 -5.65 10.19 13.49
C ASN A 127 -5.01 9.87 12.13
N GLU A 128 -5.02 10.83 11.21
CA GLU A 128 -4.55 10.68 9.83
C GLU A 128 -3.09 10.18 9.76
N TRP A 129 -2.20 10.72 10.60
CA TRP A 129 -0.77 10.35 10.59
C TRP A 129 -0.54 8.91 11.05
N LEU A 130 -1.24 8.49 12.09
CA LEU A 130 -1.14 7.12 12.58
C LEU A 130 -1.75 6.14 11.58
N SER A 131 -2.86 6.50 10.95
CA SER A 131 -3.51 5.72 9.90
C SER A 131 -2.59 5.55 8.69
N ALA A 132 -1.94 6.63 8.24
CA ALA A 132 -0.96 6.58 7.16
C ALA A 132 0.26 5.72 7.54
N ALA A 133 0.79 5.86 8.75
CA ALA A 133 1.92 5.06 9.22
C ALA A 133 1.60 3.56 9.22
N ILE A 134 0.40 3.17 9.63
CA ILE A 134 -0.08 1.78 9.58
C ILE A 134 -0.08 1.26 8.13
N ALA A 135 -0.60 2.04 7.19
CA ALA A 135 -0.64 1.67 5.77
C ALA A 135 0.77 1.56 5.14
N TRP A 136 1.75 2.29 5.64
CA TRP A 136 3.13 2.24 5.14
C TRP A 136 3.95 1.09 5.72
N VAL A 137 3.65 0.67 6.94
CA VAL A 137 4.47 -0.29 7.68
C VAL A 137 3.93 -1.72 7.57
N LEU A 138 2.64 -1.93 7.78
CA LEU A 138 2.09 -3.29 7.89
C LEU A 138 1.99 -4.05 6.55
N PRO A 139 1.47 -3.47 5.45
CA PRO A 139 1.19 -4.22 4.24
C PRO A 139 2.39 -4.98 3.66
N PRO A 140 3.62 -4.44 3.60
CA PRO A 140 4.75 -5.14 3.01
C PRO A 140 5.12 -6.45 3.71
N TYR A 141 4.84 -6.56 5.01
CA TYR A 141 5.16 -7.78 5.76
C TYR A 141 4.15 -8.92 5.55
N ILE A 142 3.00 -8.66 4.94
CA ILE A 142 2.02 -9.71 4.59
C ILE A 142 2.64 -10.73 3.64
N PHE A 143 3.57 -10.33 2.80
CA PHE A 143 4.27 -11.24 1.88
C PHE A 143 5.12 -12.31 2.58
N LEU A 144 5.44 -12.14 3.87
CA LEU A 144 6.10 -13.18 4.68
C LEU A 144 5.30 -14.49 4.75
N LEU A 145 3.98 -14.42 4.59
CA LEU A 145 3.11 -15.59 4.58
C LEU A 145 3.41 -16.54 3.41
N PHE A 146 3.92 -16.00 2.30
CA PHE A 146 4.20 -16.75 1.07
C PHE A 146 5.65 -17.23 0.96
N GLY A 147 6.54 -16.70 1.79
CA GLY A 147 7.96 -17.04 1.78
C GLY A 147 8.23 -18.48 2.23
N LYS A 148 9.23 -19.13 1.60
CA LYS A 148 9.72 -20.42 2.04
C LYS A 148 10.31 -20.32 3.44
N LYS A 149 10.15 -21.37 4.25
CA LYS A 149 10.87 -21.48 5.52
C LYS A 149 12.37 -21.50 5.26
N ASP A 150 13.13 -20.80 6.09
CA ASP A 150 14.58 -20.90 6.07
C ASP A 150 14.96 -22.33 6.47
N ILE A 151 15.70 -23.02 5.61
CA ILE A 151 16.29 -24.31 5.97
C ILE A 151 17.51 -23.97 6.81
N PRO A 152 17.63 -24.49 8.04
CA PRO A 152 18.87 -24.34 8.78
C PRO A 152 20.00 -24.92 7.95
N THR A 153 21.00 -24.12 7.65
CA THR A 153 22.30 -24.64 7.15
C THR A 153 23.07 -25.07 8.38
N ASP A 154 23.04 -26.39 8.64
CA ASP A 154 23.94 -27.04 9.58
C ASP A 154 25.40 -26.80 9.17
#